data_fa9c3e776c9f952a286465a859252021
#
_entry.id   fa9c3e776c9f952a286465a859252021
#
_cell.length_a   1.000
_cell.length_b   1.000
_cell.length_c   1.000
_cell.angle_alpha   90.00
_cell.angle_beta   90.00
_cell.angle_gamma   90.00
#
_symmetry.space_group_name_H-M   'P 1'
#
loop_
_entity.id
_entity.type
_entity.pdbx_description
1 polymer ?
#
loop_
_entity_poly.entity_id
_entity_poly.type
_entity_poly.pdbx_seq_one_letter_code
_entity_poly.pdbx_strand_id
1 'polypeptide(L)'
;QAHPQLLLGSMGPIGIEWFAEDSAEYREIRGIAREQAHALLNAGVDGLLIETVTSIRNLQPMLAGARDAADGMPVLVSFVVDDKGDLLGDGLNIEAAVLYAEKHGANSVGVNCCSLAAANAAVPRMVASATTPVTVRPNVGDPVQTQDGPVWHENPEAFARACIEWRHAGAAMVGSCCGTSAITTAAMAEALDRCLACAVYAHP
;
A
#
# COMPACT_ATOMS: atom_id res chain seq x y z
N GLN A 1 23.50 8.83 -12.26
CA GLN A 1 23.03 9.80 -11.26
C GLN A 1 22.14 9.05 -10.29
N ALA A 2 22.40 9.16 -8.97
CA ALA A 2 21.49 8.60 -7.97
C ALA A 2 20.14 9.32 -8.07
N HIS A 3 19.07 8.58 -8.26
CA HIS A 3 17.72 9.14 -8.19
C HIS A 3 17.43 9.56 -6.75
N PRO A 4 16.76 10.71 -6.50
CA PRO A 4 16.36 11.07 -5.15
C PRO A 4 15.45 9.99 -4.59
N GLN A 5 15.76 9.54 -3.38
CA GLN A 5 14.92 8.59 -2.65
C GLN A 5 13.96 9.38 -1.77
N LEU A 6 12.67 9.01 -1.81
CA LEU A 6 11.65 9.55 -0.91
C LEU A 6 11.48 8.60 0.28
N LEU A 7 11.40 9.16 1.46
CA LEU A 7 11.21 8.44 2.70
C LEU A 7 9.76 8.59 3.18
N LEU A 8 9.02 7.48 3.30
CA LEU A 8 7.66 7.48 3.82
C LEU A 8 7.65 6.98 5.26
N GLY A 9 6.96 7.71 6.13
CA GLY A 9 6.69 7.29 7.50
C GLY A 9 5.57 6.26 7.54
N SER A 10 5.88 5.00 7.91
CA SER A 10 4.90 3.92 7.98
C SER A 10 4.06 4.00 9.25
N MET A 11 2.75 3.85 9.11
CA MET A 11 1.75 3.82 10.16
C MET A 11 0.88 2.58 9.99
N GLY A 12 0.94 1.63 10.92
CA GLY A 12 0.12 0.41 10.92
C GLY A 12 -1.21 0.59 11.64
N PRO A 13 -2.13 -0.39 11.53
CA PRO A 13 -3.41 -0.37 12.24
C PRO A 13 -3.22 -0.33 13.76
N ILE A 14 -4.05 0.46 14.44
CA ILE A 14 -4.14 0.50 15.91
C ILE A 14 -5.21 -0.49 16.33
N GLY A 15 -4.85 -1.44 17.20
CA GLY A 15 -5.69 -2.56 17.62
C GLY A 15 -6.79 -2.20 18.63
N ILE A 16 -7.38 -1.00 18.54
CA ILE A 16 -8.49 -0.55 19.38
C ILE A 16 -9.77 -0.61 18.54
N GLU A 17 -10.80 -1.27 19.08
CA GLU A 17 -12.12 -1.29 18.46
C GLU A 17 -12.94 -0.05 18.83
N TRP A 18 -13.72 0.44 17.89
CA TRP A 18 -14.64 1.54 18.10
C TRP A 18 -15.99 1.30 17.39
N PHE A 19 -17.07 1.94 17.85
CA PHE A 19 -18.41 1.70 17.35
C PHE A 19 -19.09 2.94 16.76
N ALA A 20 -18.67 4.13 17.15
CA ALA A 20 -19.21 5.39 16.66
C ALA A 20 -18.10 6.45 16.55
N GLU A 21 -18.20 7.34 15.56
CA GLU A 21 -17.18 8.38 15.29
C GLU A 21 -17.03 9.40 16.42
N ASP A 22 -18.04 9.52 17.29
CA ASP A 22 -18.02 10.35 18.49
C ASP A 22 -17.60 9.60 19.75
N SER A 23 -17.28 8.30 19.65
CA SER A 23 -16.86 7.48 20.79
C SER A 23 -15.50 7.92 21.34
N ALA A 24 -15.21 7.51 22.58
CA ALA A 24 -13.92 7.77 23.21
C ALA A 24 -12.80 7.04 22.47
N GLU A 25 -13.05 5.80 22.06
CA GLU A 25 -12.11 4.93 21.36
C GLU A 25 -11.74 5.50 19.98
N TYR A 26 -12.70 6.02 19.22
CA TYR A 26 -12.44 6.70 17.95
C TYR A 26 -11.50 7.91 18.15
N ARG A 27 -11.80 8.77 19.16
CA ARG A 27 -10.96 9.92 19.46
C ARG A 27 -9.56 9.52 19.94
N GLU A 28 -9.45 8.42 20.67
CA GLU A 28 -8.18 7.86 21.12
C GLU A 28 -7.32 7.41 19.92
N ILE A 29 -7.87 6.60 19.01
CA ILE A 29 -7.15 6.15 17.80
C ILE A 29 -6.72 7.35 16.95
N ARG A 30 -7.60 8.32 16.72
CA ARG A 30 -7.30 9.55 16.00
C ARG A 30 -6.17 10.34 16.67
N GLY A 31 -6.18 10.43 18.01
CA GLY A 31 -5.15 11.09 18.79
C GLY A 31 -3.78 10.40 18.66
N ILE A 32 -3.75 9.08 18.79
CA ILE A 32 -2.53 8.26 18.63
C ILE A 32 -1.97 8.40 17.21
N ALA A 33 -2.83 8.29 16.18
CA ALA A 33 -2.43 8.43 14.79
C ALA A 33 -1.85 9.82 14.50
N ARG A 34 -2.46 10.89 15.05
CA ARG A 34 -1.96 12.25 14.93
C ARG A 34 -0.58 12.42 15.59
N GLU A 35 -0.40 11.87 16.80
CA GLU A 35 0.89 11.94 17.51
C GLU A 35 1.98 11.21 16.74
N GLN A 36 1.72 9.99 16.25
CA GLN A 36 2.66 9.23 15.42
C GLN A 36 3.00 9.99 14.14
N ALA A 37 2.00 10.54 13.45
CA ALA A 37 2.20 11.32 12.23
C ALA A 37 3.10 12.54 12.49
N HIS A 38 2.86 13.30 13.56
CA HIS A 38 3.72 14.42 13.94
C HIS A 38 5.16 13.98 14.21
N ALA A 39 5.36 12.88 14.93
CA ALA A 39 6.71 12.36 15.21
C ALA A 39 7.46 12.00 13.93
N LEU A 40 6.81 11.33 12.99
CA LEU A 40 7.39 10.95 11.70
C LEU A 40 7.73 12.18 10.84
N LEU A 41 6.81 13.13 10.72
CA LEU A 41 7.01 14.35 9.94
C LEU A 41 8.14 15.22 10.54
N ASN A 42 8.21 15.33 11.86
CA ASN A 42 9.30 16.04 12.55
C ASN A 42 10.66 15.34 12.37
N ALA A 43 10.67 14.02 12.13
CA ALA A 43 11.88 13.28 11.79
C ALA A 43 12.32 13.47 10.34
N GLY A 44 11.54 14.16 9.51
CA GLY A 44 11.92 14.56 8.15
C GLY A 44 11.53 13.56 7.06
N VAL A 45 10.43 12.80 7.23
CA VAL A 45 9.88 11.98 6.15
C VAL A 45 9.22 12.86 5.09
N ASP A 46 9.20 12.37 3.83
CA ASP A 46 8.61 13.08 2.68
C ASP A 46 7.09 12.88 2.56
N GLY A 47 6.51 12.00 3.38
CA GLY A 47 5.09 11.73 3.43
C GLY A 47 4.76 10.63 4.43
N LEU A 48 3.47 10.37 4.62
CA LEU A 48 2.95 9.34 5.51
C LEU A 48 2.35 8.19 4.69
N LEU A 49 2.51 6.97 5.17
CA LEU A 49 1.92 5.77 4.58
C LEU A 49 1.13 5.01 5.65
N ILE A 50 -0.19 5.09 5.58
CA ILE A 50 -1.07 4.23 6.38
C ILE A 50 -1.20 2.91 5.63
N GLU A 51 -0.63 1.84 6.17
CA GLU A 51 -0.55 0.56 5.47
C GLU A 51 -1.11 -0.61 6.28
N THR A 52 -1.36 -1.73 5.57
CA THR A 52 -1.93 -2.96 6.16
C THR A 52 -3.35 -2.75 6.70
N VAL A 53 -4.11 -1.90 6.01
CA VAL A 53 -5.49 -1.59 6.37
C VAL A 53 -6.41 -2.70 5.90
N THR A 54 -7.09 -3.37 6.82
CA THR A 54 -7.99 -4.50 6.53
C THR A 54 -9.46 -4.11 6.40
N SER A 55 -9.84 -2.93 6.87
CA SER A 55 -11.23 -2.45 6.85
C SER A 55 -11.30 -0.93 6.85
N ILE A 56 -12.40 -0.38 6.37
CA ILE A 56 -12.66 1.07 6.45
C ILE A 56 -12.75 1.53 7.91
N ARG A 57 -13.27 0.69 8.78
CA ARG A 57 -13.34 0.99 10.20
C ARG A 57 -11.94 1.24 10.80
N ASN A 58 -10.92 0.45 10.41
CA ASN A 58 -9.54 0.71 10.84
C ASN A 58 -9.01 2.02 10.24
N LEU A 59 -9.33 2.30 8.98
CA LEU A 59 -8.82 3.47 8.27
C LEU A 59 -9.35 4.80 8.84
N GLN A 60 -10.63 4.88 9.14
CA GLN A 60 -11.32 6.15 9.44
C GLN A 60 -10.59 7.03 10.47
N PRO A 61 -10.38 6.58 11.72
CA PRO A 61 -9.74 7.41 12.72
C PRO A 61 -8.25 7.65 12.44
N MET A 62 -7.57 6.67 11.82
CA MET A 62 -6.15 6.79 11.47
C MET A 62 -5.93 7.84 10.39
N LEU A 63 -6.72 7.79 9.31
CA LEU A 63 -6.62 8.77 8.23
C LEU A 63 -6.96 10.18 8.73
N ALA A 64 -8.01 10.31 9.55
CA ALA A 64 -8.36 11.57 10.16
C ALA A 64 -7.20 12.15 11.01
N GLY A 65 -6.59 11.33 11.88
CA GLY A 65 -5.47 11.74 12.71
C GLY A 65 -4.20 12.08 11.91
N ALA A 66 -3.88 11.30 10.90
CA ALA A 66 -2.76 11.57 10.00
C ALA A 66 -2.96 12.88 9.21
N ARG A 67 -4.16 13.13 8.71
CA ARG A 67 -4.50 14.40 8.01
C ARG A 67 -4.46 15.62 8.91
N ASP A 68 -4.84 15.48 10.19
CA ASP A 68 -4.72 16.56 11.17
C ASP A 68 -3.26 17.02 11.37
N ALA A 69 -2.31 16.12 11.16
CA ALA A 69 -0.88 16.39 11.35
C ALA A 69 -0.15 16.75 10.05
N ALA A 70 -0.68 16.37 8.89
CA ALA A 70 0.08 16.30 7.64
C ALA A 70 0.44 17.68 7.04
N ASP A 71 -0.27 18.76 7.36
CA ASP A 71 0.03 20.14 6.92
C ASP A 71 0.48 20.24 5.44
N GLY A 72 -0.31 19.66 4.53
CA GLY A 72 0.01 19.62 3.10
C GLY A 72 0.90 18.46 2.63
N MET A 73 1.52 17.72 3.54
CA MET A 73 2.31 16.55 3.19
C MET A 73 1.44 15.41 2.67
N PRO A 74 1.93 14.59 1.71
CA PRO A 74 1.15 13.49 1.16
C PRO A 74 0.88 12.41 2.20
N VAL A 75 -0.36 11.89 2.19
CA VAL A 75 -0.79 10.73 2.96
C VAL A 75 -1.23 9.64 1.99
N LEU A 76 -0.54 8.52 2.01
CA LEU A 76 -0.82 7.35 1.19
C LEU A 76 -1.57 6.33 2.03
N VAL A 77 -2.48 5.57 1.41
CA VAL A 77 -3.25 4.50 2.06
C VAL A 77 -3.05 3.19 1.32
N SER A 78 -2.79 2.11 2.06
CA SER A 78 -2.59 0.79 1.47
C SER A 78 -3.41 -0.28 2.20
N PHE A 79 -4.19 -1.04 1.44
CA PHE A 79 -5.15 -2.03 1.92
C PHE A 79 -4.59 -3.45 1.87
N VAL A 80 -5.10 -4.31 2.75
CA VAL A 80 -4.95 -5.76 2.64
C VAL A 80 -6.22 -6.33 2.05
N VAL A 81 -6.08 -7.09 0.97
CA VAL A 81 -7.20 -7.66 0.23
C VAL A 81 -7.12 -9.19 0.18
N ASP A 82 -8.26 -9.83 0.04
CA ASP A 82 -8.41 -11.26 -0.20
C ASP A 82 -8.14 -11.61 -1.68
N ASP A 83 -8.21 -12.90 -2.04
CA ASP A 83 -7.96 -13.38 -3.41
C ASP A 83 -9.02 -12.93 -4.45
N LYS A 84 -10.12 -12.31 -4.01
CA LYS A 84 -11.09 -11.64 -4.90
C LYS A 84 -10.77 -10.17 -5.12
N GLY A 85 -9.82 -9.63 -4.35
CA GLY A 85 -9.45 -8.23 -4.34
C GLY A 85 -10.36 -7.35 -3.50
N ASP A 86 -11.10 -7.91 -2.53
CA ASP A 86 -11.92 -7.18 -1.58
C ASP A 86 -11.21 -7.06 -0.22
N LEU A 87 -11.57 -6.06 0.61
CA LEU A 87 -10.90 -5.84 1.91
C LEU A 87 -11.00 -7.09 2.80
N LEU A 88 -9.87 -7.51 3.35
CA LEU A 88 -9.75 -8.76 4.10
C LEU A 88 -10.61 -8.79 5.38
N GLY A 89 -10.79 -7.65 6.06
CA GLY A 89 -11.40 -7.61 7.38
C GLY A 89 -12.93 -7.45 7.37
N ASP A 90 -13.48 -6.68 6.44
CA ASP A 90 -14.92 -6.41 6.36
C ASP A 90 -15.55 -6.84 5.02
N GLY A 91 -14.76 -7.35 4.09
CA GLY A 91 -15.24 -7.79 2.77
C GLY A 91 -15.79 -6.66 1.89
N LEU A 92 -15.50 -5.40 2.23
CA LEU A 92 -15.89 -4.27 1.41
C LEU A 92 -15.16 -4.35 0.07
N ASN A 93 -15.86 -4.07 -1.03
CA ASN A 93 -15.21 -4.04 -2.33
C ASN A 93 -14.16 -2.92 -2.40
N ILE A 94 -13.08 -3.19 -3.13
CA ILE A 94 -11.92 -2.30 -3.17
C ILE A 94 -12.27 -0.94 -3.76
N GLU A 95 -13.20 -0.85 -4.70
CA GLU A 95 -13.64 0.39 -5.32
C GLU A 95 -14.26 1.35 -4.28
N ALA A 96 -15.10 0.83 -3.39
CA ALA A 96 -15.67 1.63 -2.31
C ALA A 96 -14.60 2.09 -1.30
N ALA A 97 -13.61 1.24 -1.01
CA ALA A 97 -12.49 1.60 -0.15
C ALA A 97 -11.59 2.68 -0.76
N VAL A 98 -11.31 2.59 -2.05
CA VAL A 98 -10.59 3.62 -2.82
C VAL A 98 -11.32 4.96 -2.75
N LEU A 99 -12.61 4.98 -3.12
CA LEU A 99 -13.43 6.19 -3.10
C LEU A 99 -13.52 6.80 -1.69
N TYR A 100 -13.62 5.96 -0.66
CA TYR A 100 -13.60 6.43 0.72
C TYR A 100 -12.27 7.12 1.07
N ALA A 101 -11.14 6.48 0.79
CA ALA A 101 -9.83 7.01 1.12
C ALA A 101 -9.56 8.34 0.39
N GLU A 102 -9.86 8.41 -0.90
CA GLU A 102 -9.70 9.64 -1.70
C GLU A 102 -10.58 10.78 -1.19
N LYS A 103 -11.85 10.50 -0.91
CA LYS A 103 -12.80 11.48 -0.35
C LYS A 103 -12.30 12.06 0.97
N HIS A 104 -11.56 11.28 1.76
CA HIS A 104 -11.03 11.70 3.07
C HIS A 104 -9.56 12.14 3.02
N GLY A 105 -9.04 12.40 1.82
CA GLY A 105 -7.77 13.10 1.61
C GLY A 105 -6.55 12.20 1.43
N ALA A 106 -6.71 10.93 1.08
CA ALA A 106 -5.59 10.13 0.61
C ALA A 106 -5.06 10.68 -0.71
N ASN A 107 -3.74 10.83 -0.83
CA ASN A 107 -3.05 11.31 -2.03
C ASN A 107 -2.59 10.15 -2.94
N SER A 108 -2.66 8.93 -2.46
CA SER A 108 -2.44 7.69 -3.20
C SER A 108 -3.16 6.56 -2.49
N VAL A 109 -3.61 5.58 -3.24
CA VAL A 109 -4.23 4.35 -2.72
C VAL A 109 -3.48 3.13 -3.23
N GLY A 110 -3.53 2.02 -2.50
CA GLY A 110 -2.82 0.82 -2.94
C GLY A 110 -3.17 -0.43 -2.17
N VAL A 111 -2.41 -1.50 -2.46
CA VAL A 111 -2.47 -2.76 -1.73
C VAL A 111 -1.09 -3.19 -1.25
N ASN A 112 -1.03 -3.78 -0.06
CA ASN A 112 0.18 -4.39 0.50
C ASN A 112 -0.18 -5.60 1.37
N CYS A 113 0.82 -6.37 1.77
CA CYS A 113 0.65 -7.52 2.67
C CYS A 113 -0.43 -8.53 2.23
N CYS A 114 -0.72 -8.61 0.94
CA CYS A 114 -1.62 -9.59 0.33
C CYS A 114 -0.83 -10.53 -0.58
N SER A 115 -1.45 -11.60 -1.04
CA SER A 115 -0.86 -12.52 -2.01
C SER A 115 -0.66 -11.83 -3.37
N LEU A 116 0.21 -12.39 -4.22
CA LEU A 116 0.36 -11.94 -5.60
C LEU A 116 -0.96 -12.07 -6.38
N ALA A 117 -1.74 -13.13 -6.12
CA ALA A 117 -3.04 -13.35 -6.74
C ALA A 117 -4.06 -12.28 -6.32
N ALA A 118 -4.12 -11.96 -5.03
CA ALA A 118 -4.96 -10.90 -4.48
C ALA A 118 -4.63 -9.52 -5.09
N ALA A 119 -3.34 -9.19 -5.20
CA ALA A 119 -2.90 -7.97 -5.86
C ALA A 119 -3.32 -7.92 -7.34
N ASN A 120 -3.18 -9.04 -8.07
CA ASN A 120 -3.60 -9.14 -9.48
C ASN A 120 -5.12 -8.95 -9.65
N ALA A 121 -5.92 -9.41 -8.69
CA ALA A 121 -7.37 -9.21 -8.71
C ALA A 121 -7.77 -7.75 -8.39
N ALA A 122 -7.09 -7.12 -7.43
CA ALA A 122 -7.43 -5.78 -6.96
C ALA A 122 -6.97 -4.65 -7.89
N VAL A 123 -5.74 -4.73 -8.43
CA VAL A 123 -5.09 -3.61 -9.13
C VAL A 123 -5.88 -3.08 -10.33
N PRO A 124 -6.41 -3.89 -11.27
CA PRO A 124 -7.19 -3.36 -12.38
C PRO A 124 -8.46 -2.63 -11.93
N ARG A 125 -9.10 -3.13 -10.87
CA ARG A 125 -10.31 -2.54 -10.27
C ARG A 125 -9.99 -1.20 -9.60
N MET A 126 -8.87 -1.14 -8.87
CA MET A 126 -8.39 0.11 -8.26
C MET A 126 -8.06 1.16 -9.30
N VAL A 127 -7.29 0.79 -10.33
CA VAL A 127 -6.91 1.74 -11.40
C VAL A 127 -8.15 2.27 -12.14
N ALA A 128 -9.17 1.45 -12.34
CA ALA A 128 -10.40 1.88 -12.99
C ALA A 128 -11.26 2.83 -12.13
N SER A 129 -11.11 2.80 -10.80
CA SER A 129 -11.91 3.60 -9.87
C SER A 129 -11.17 4.76 -9.23
N ALA A 130 -9.84 4.69 -9.11
CA ALA A 130 -9.03 5.72 -8.47
C ALA A 130 -8.82 6.95 -9.35
N THR A 131 -8.80 8.11 -8.71
CA THR A 131 -8.35 9.38 -9.30
C THR A 131 -6.93 9.74 -8.88
N THR A 132 -6.43 9.09 -7.84
CA THR A 132 -5.06 9.23 -7.32
C THR A 132 -4.15 8.09 -7.78
N PRO A 133 -2.81 8.24 -7.70
CA PRO A 133 -1.88 7.18 -8.06
C PRO A 133 -2.12 5.89 -7.28
N VAL A 134 -2.06 4.74 -7.98
CA VAL A 134 -2.22 3.40 -7.37
C VAL A 134 -0.86 2.79 -7.07
N THR A 135 -0.71 2.21 -5.86
CA THR A 135 0.50 1.52 -5.41
C THR A 135 0.26 0.02 -5.20
N VAL A 136 1.27 -0.81 -5.48
CA VAL A 136 1.16 -2.27 -5.37
C VAL A 136 2.41 -2.85 -4.71
N ARG A 137 2.23 -3.50 -3.55
CA ARG A 137 3.34 -4.09 -2.76
C ARG A 137 2.92 -5.41 -2.10
N PRO A 138 2.74 -6.51 -2.87
CA PRO A 138 2.33 -7.80 -2.30
C PRO A 138 3.46 -8.50 -1.55
N ASN A 139 3.08 -9.51 -0.78
CA ASN A 139 3.98 -10.48 -0.17
C ASN A 139 4.45 -11.52 -1.20
N VAL A 140 5.53 -12.21 -0.85
CA VAL A 140 6.01 -13.37 -1.63
C VAL A 140 5.10 -14.60 -1.48
N GLY A 141 4.09 -14.52 -0.65
CA GLY A 141 3.17 -15.58 -0.25
C GLY A 141 3.21 -15.77 1.27
N ASP A 142 2.60 -16.85 1.75
CA ASP A 142 2.63 -17.19 3.17
C ASP A 142 3.93 -17.89 3.55
N PRO A 143 4.48 -17.64 4.74
CA PRO A 143 5.67 -18.32 5.19
C PRO A 143 5.37 -19.78 5.52
N VAL A 144 6.27 -20.68 5.14
CA VAL A 144 6.28 -22.06 5.63
C VAL A 144 6.92 -22.09 7.01
N GLN A 145 6.19 -22.58 8.02
CA GLN A 145 6.73 -22.73 9.37
C GLN A 145 7.71 -23.90 9.40
N THR A 146 8.94 -23.64 9.83
CA THR A 146 10.00 -24.63 10.05
C THR A 146 10.42 -24.67 11.51
N GLN A 147 11.27 -25.63 11.89
CA GLN A 147 11.84 -25.69 13.25
C GLN A 147 12.72 -24.47 13.58
N ASP A 148 13.31 -23.85 12.54
CA ASP A 148 14.18 -22.68 12.66
C ASP A 148 13.42 -21.34 12.47
N GLY A 149 12.09 -21.39 12.34
CA GLY A 149 11.22 -20.22 12.14
C GLY A 149 10.55 -20.17 10.77
N PRO A 150 9.85 -19.08 10.45
CA PRO A 150 9.16 -18.92 9.19
C PRO A 150 10.13 -18.75 8.02
N VAL A 151 9.90 -19.48 6.93
CA VAL A 151 10.69 -19.40 5.69
C VAL A 151 9.76 -19.02 4.54
N TRP A 152 10.15 -18.00 3.77
CA TRP A 152 9.46 -17.59 2.55
C TRP A 152 10.18 -18.13 1.30
N HIS A 153 9.41 -18.61 0.34
CA HIS A 153 9.91 -19.06 -0.94
C HIS A 153 9.70 -17.97 -1.97
N GLU A 154 10.75 -17.21 -2.25
CA GLU A 154 10.69 -16.13 -3.24
C GLU A 154 10.56 -16.68 -4.66
N ASN A 155 9.80 -15.94 -5.50
CA ASN A 155 9.75 -16.14 -6.94
C ASN A 155 9.98 -14.80 -7.65
N PRO A 156 11.24 -14.34 -7.78
CA PRO A 156 11.57 -13.04 -8.37
C PRO A 156 11.04 -12.87 -9.80
N GLU A 157 11.00 -13.95 -10.58
CA GLU A 157 10.48 -13.92 -11.96
C GLU A 157 8.97 -13.66 -12.01
N ALA A 158 8.20 -14.24 -11.08
CA ALA A 158 6.76 -13.98 -10.99
C ALA A 158 6.48 -12.52 -10.64
N PHE A 159 7.25 -11.97 -9.70
CA PHE A 159 7.17 -10.54 -9.33
C PHE A 159 7.55 -9.63 -10.49
N ALA A 160 8.62 -9.94 -11.21
CA ALA A 160 9.06 -9.18 -12.38
C ALA A 160 7.98 -9.13 -13.48
N ARG A 161 7.31 -10.26 -13.76
CA ARG A 161 6.19 -10.30 -14.71
C ARG A 161 5.00 -9.50 -14.22
N ALA A 162 4.54 -9.72 -13.00
CA ALA A 162 3.41 -9.02 -12.42
C ALA A 162 3.65 -7.51 -12.35
N CYS A 163 4.87 -7.08 -12.05
CA CYS A 163 5.26 -5.68 -12.04
C CYS A 163 5.01 -4.98 -13.38
N ILE A 164 5.34 -5.63 -14.51
CA ILE A 164 5.07 -5.12 -15.85
C ILE A 164 3.56 -5.06 -16.11
N GLU A 165 2.81 -6.10 -15.73
CA GLU A 165 1.36 -6.16 -15.90
C GLU A 165 0.66 -5.05 -15.11
N TRP A 166 1.05 -4.81 -13.86
CA TRP A 166 0.50 -3.71 -13.05
C TRP A 166 0.81 -2.33 -13.62
N ARG A 167 2.04 -2.16 -14.12
CA ARG A 167 2.42 -0.90 -14.80
C ARG A 167 1.58 -0.66 -16.05
N HIS A 168 1.36 -1.68 -16.87
CA HIS A 168 0.49 -1.61 -18.05
C HIS A 168 -0.98 -1.37 -17.68
N ALA A 169 -1.44 -1.91 -16.56
CA ALA A 169 -2.77 -1.64 -16.03
C ALA A 169 -2.94 -0.19 -15.52
N GLY A 170 -1.84 0.54 -15.26
CA GLY A 170 -1.86 1.94 -14.82
C GLY A 170 -1.39 2.15 -13.37
N ALA A 171 -0.86 1.13 -12.69
CA ALA A 171 -0.26 1.33 -11.38
C ALA A 171 0.91 2.32 -11.47
N ALA A 172 0.94 3.31 -10.58
CA ALA A 172 1.96 4.35 -10.56
C ALA A 172 3.24 3.92 -9.85
N MET A 173 3.11 3.15 -8.79
CA MET A 173 4.23 2.67 -7.97
C MET A 173 4.07 1.17 -7.74
N VAL A 174 5.16 0.43 -7.91
CA VAL A 174 5.20 -1.01 -7.69
C VAL A 174 6.39 -1.36 -6.80
N GLY A 175 6.22 -2.36 -5.98
CA GLY A 175 7.22 -2.81 -5.03
C GLY A 175 6.84 -4.16 -4.45
N SER A 176 7.36 -4.44 -3.28
CA SER A 176 7.12 -5.69 -2.57
C SER A 176 6.97 -5.46 -1.07
N CYS A 177 6.50 -6.46 -0.34
CA CYS A 177 6.29 -6.43 1.09
C CYS A 177 6.95 -7.66 1.76
N CYS A 178 6.28 -8.30 2.71
CA CYS A 178 6.84 -9.36 3.53
C CYS A 178 7.40 -10.53 2.73
N GLY A 179 8.52 -11.08 3.22
CA GLY A 179 9.17 -12.26 2.65
C GLY A 179 10.00 -12.02 1.40
N THR A 180 10.04 -10.80 0.86
CA THR A 180 10.86 -10.44 -0.29
C THR A 180 12.26 -9.97 0.12
N SER A 181 13.22 -10.19 -0.75
CA SER A 181 14.61 -9.76 -0.57
C SER A 181 15.05 -8.77 -1.65
N ALA A 182 16.32 -8.36 -1.56
CA ALA A 182 16.96 -7.55 -2.58
C ALA A 182 16.96 -8.22 -3.97
N ILE A 183 16.91 -9.56 -4.04
CA ILE A 183 16.86 -10.31 -5.31
C ILE A 183 15.54 -10.03 -6.03
N THR A 184 14.40 -10.14 -5.34
CA THR A 184 13.10 -9.83 -5.92
C THR A 184 13.01 -8.35 -6.34
N THR A 185 13.50 -7.44 -5.49
CA THR A 185 13.52 -6.00 -5.82
C THR A 185 14.36 -5.71 -7.07
N ALA A 186 15.53 -6.32 -7.19
CA ALA A 186 16.39 -6.17 -8.37
C ALA A 186 15.72 -6.71 -9.64
N ALA A 187 15.09 -7.89 -9.56
CA ALA A 187 14.38 -8.48 -10.70
C ALA A 187 13.22 -7.58 -11.20
N MET A 188 12.47 -6.98 -10.27
CA MET A 188 11.41 -6.00 -10.60
C MET A 188 11.98 -4.75 -11.28
N ALA A 189 13.06 -4.18 -10.72
CA ALA A 189 13.70 -2.98 -11.27
C ALA A 189 14.21 -3.23 -12.69
N GLU A 190 14.94 -4.32 -12.91
CA GLU A 190 15.43 -4.70 -14.24
C GLU A 190 14.30 -4.93 -15.26
N ALA A 191 13.17 -5.51 -14.83
CA ALA A 191 12.03 -5.71 -15.70
C ALA A 191 11.39 -4.38 -16.12
N LEU A 192 11.26 -3.45 -15.19
CA LEU A 192 10.72 -2.10 -15.47
C LEU A 192 11.64 -1.31 -16.40
N ASP A 193 12.95 -1.34 -16.18
CA ASP A 193 13.93 -0.64 -17.01
C ASP A 193 13.87 -1.15 -18.47
N ARG A 194 13.76 -2.47 -18.66
CA ARG A 194 13.58 -3.06 -20.00
C ARG A 194 12.25 -2.63 -20.64
N CYS A 195 11.17 -2.59 -19.88
CA CYS A 195 9.86 -2.17 -20.37
C CYS A 195 9.87 -0.69 -20.80
N LEU A 196 10.46 0.19 -20.01
CA LEU A 196 10.58 1.62 -20.32
C LEU A 196 11.47 1.86 -21.55
N ALA A 197 12.59 1.14 -21.68
CA ALA A 197 13.46 1.22 -22.84
C ALA A 197 12.72 0.84 -24.13
N CYS A 198 11.92 -0.23 -24.12
CA CYS A 198 11.11 -0.61 -25.29
C CYS A 198 10.07 0.44 -25.66
N ALA A 199 9.45 1.10 -24.67
CA ALA A 199 8.43 2.14 -24.93
C ALA A 199 9.02 3.40 -25.60
N VAL A 200 10.26 3.76 -25.26
CA VAL A 200 10.96 4.92 -25.86
C VAL A 200 11.29 4.70 -27.34
N TYR A 201 11.53 3.46 -27.76
CA TYR A 201 11.83 3.13 -29.16
C TYR A 201 10.60 2.77 -30.02
N ALA A 202 9.41 2.69 -29.41
CA ALA A 202 8.17 2.35 -30.11
C ALA A 202 7.39 3.56 -30.67
N HIS A 203 7.85 4.77 -30.42
CA HIS A 203 7.30 6.00 -31.02
C HIS A 203 8.32 6.54 -32.03
N PRO A 204 7.98 6.51 -33.34
CA PRO A 204 8.77 7.15 -34.41
C PRO A 204 8.69 8.67 -34.33
#